data_031124dfd3650f73dd72f84f6c816dc7
#
_entry.id   031124dfd3650f73dd72f84f6c816dc7
#
_cell.length_a   1.000
_cell.length_b   1.000
_cell.length_c   1.000
_cell.angle_alpha   90.00
_cell.angle_beta   90.00
_cell.angle_gamma   90.00
#
_symmetry.space_group_name_H-M   'P 1'
#
loop_
_entity.id
_entity.type
_entity.pdbx_description
1 polymer ?
#
loop_
_entity_poly.entity_id
_entity_poly.type
_entity_poly.pdbx_seq_one_letter_code
_entity_poly.pdbx_strand_id
1 'polypeptide(L)'
;QIPIAVSPFVAKDPSDRLLAETLLDVVMADLRRTGAFSLLPVGPQNPPLSDATTVNTTLFAQWRAQAADALVMGSISRSPDNQMEVRFRLLDTLRSEDLGGLALSSPVTMLDVRRSGHRIADYIYERLTGEPGFFSTRLAYVRREGANHVLTIADSDGENAQPALRSSQPIISLAWSPNGQHLAYVSFETGKPVVYVHELATGKRTVAANQRGSNSAPAWSPDGKTLAVVLTKDGVSQIYTVNPDGSNLRRLTRSSAINTEPSFSGDGEFVYFTSDQGGSPQVYRVRSDGSGSPERITFTGGFNARPVVSPDGRQLAFVARRDGNFVVCIMNLETRQEVVVSNGPKDDSPSFAPNSRWVIFSSRVGNRDLLSAASIDGRVRSRISLDAAGIRNPAWGKLP
;
A
#
# COMPACT_ATOMS: atom_id res chain seq x y z
N GLN A 1 21.47 8.50 2.25
CA GLN A 1 20.49 8.83 3.30
C GLN A 1 20.62 10.30 3.68
N ILE A 2 19.50 10.96 3.91
CA ILE A 2 19.43 12.36 4.33
C ILE A 2 19.53 12.39 5.86
N PRO A 3 20.57 13.01 6.45
CA PRO A 3 20.66 13.18 7.90
C PRO A 3 19.57 14.15 8.38
N ILE A 4 18.67 13.67 9.22
CA ILE A 4 17.54 14.47 9.72
C ILE A 4 17.44 14.38 11.24
N ALA A 5 17.26 15.54 11.88
CA ALA A 5 16.93 15.65 13.28
C ALA A 5 15.43 15.88 13.44
N VAL A 6 14.75 15.06 14.21
CA VAL A 6 13.36 15.26 14.61
C VAL A 6 13.33 15.61 16.08
N SER A 7 13.12 16.90 16.37
CA SER A 7 13.04 17.40 17.75
C SER A 7 11.79 16.84 18.43
N PRO A 8 11.83 16.49 19.73
CA PRO A 8 10.63 16.16 20.47
C PRO A 8 9.56 17.25 20.33
N PHE A 9 8.32 16.82 20.08
CA PHE A 9 7.20 17.74 19.99
C PHE A 9 6.89 18.33 21.37
N VAL A 10 6.73 19.64 21.46
CA VAL A 10 6.42 20.33 22.70
C VAL A 10 4.93 20.17 23.02
N ALA A 11 4.62 19.50 24.13
CA ALA A 11 3.27 19.51 24.69
C ALA A 11 3.06 20.82 25.47
N LYS A 12 2.13 21.68 25.01
CA LYS A 12 1.81 22.94 25.73
C LYS A 12 1.11 22.68 27.05
N ASP A 13 0.35 21.58 27.15
CA ASP A 13 -0.19 21.07 28.39
C ASP A 13 0.59 19.82 28.79
N PRO A 14 1.11 19.73 30.03
CA PRO A 14 1.83 18.54 30.51
C PRO A 14 1.01 17.23 30.43
N SER A 15 -0.31 17.29 30.46
CA SER A 15 -1.19 16.14 30.32
C SER A 15 -1.13 15.53 28.89
N ASP A 16 -0.68 16.29 27.90
CA ASP A 16 -0.56 15.84 26.53
C ASP A 16 0.83 15.27 26.16
N ARG A 17 1.70 15.11 27.16
CA ARG A 17 3.05 14.61 26.94
C ARG A 17 3.08 13.26 26.23
N LEU A 18 2.22 12.31 26.62
CA LEU A 18 2.13 11.00 25.99
C LEU A 18 1.69 11.09 24.51
N LEU A 19 0.80 12.03 24.19
CA LEU A 19 0.39 12.29 22.80
C LEU A 19 1.56 12.83 21.97
N ALA A 20 2.35 13.72 22.53
CA ALA A 20 3.54 14.28 21.87
C ALA A 20 4.63 13.22 21.65
N GLU A 21 4.88 12.34 22.62
CA GLU A 21 5.79 11.22 22.51
C GLU A 21 5.34 10.22 21.42
N THR A 22 4.04 9.86 21.43
CA THR A 22 3.46 8.98 20.39
C THR A 22 3.59 9.60 19.00
N LEU A 23 3.33 10.89 18.85
CA LEU A 23 3.47 11.62 17.60
C LEU A 23 4.90 11.52 17.06
N LEU A 24 5.89 11.77 17.91
CA LEU A 24 7.31 11.66 17.57
C LEU A 24 7.68 10.26 17.12
N ASP A 25 7.25 9.24 17.88
CA ASP A 25 7.55 7.83 17.60
C ASP A 25 7.00 7.41 16.24
N VAL A 26 5.78 7.81 15.88
CA VAL A 26 5.18 7.52 14.58
C VAL A 26 5.98 8.18 13.46
N VAL A 27 6.29 9.48 13.57
CA VAL A 27 7.06 10.19 12.56
C VAL A 27 8.44 9.54 12.36
N MET A 28 9.14 9.24 13.43
CA MET A 28 10.47 8.63 13.37
C MET A 28 10.42 7.21 12.77
N ALA A 29 9.43 6.41 13.16
CA ALA A 29 9.25 5.05 12.63
C ALA A 29 8.99 5.06 11.12
N ASP A 30 8.10 5.94 10.67
CA ASP A 30 7.78 6.10 9.24
C ASP A 30 9.00 6.52 8.42
N LEU A 31 9.71 7.54 8.85
CA LEU A 31 10.91 7.99 8.14
C LEU A 31 12.00 6.90 8.09
N ARG A 32 12.20 6.19 9.20
CA ARG A 32 13.21 5.12 9.31
C ARG A 32 12.95 3.98 8.33
N ARG A 33 11.70 3.54 8.21
CA ARG A 33 11.36 2.38 7.35
C ARG A 33 11.60 2.61 5.87
N THR A 34 11.75 3.86 5.43
CA THR A 34 12.04 4.18 4.01
C THR A 34 13.47 3.92 3.61
N GLY A 35 14.42 3.91 4.56
CA GLY A 35 15.85 3.88 4.27
C GLY A 35 16.39 5.15 3.61
N ALA A 36 15.55 6.15 3.36
CA ALA A 36 15.96 7.43 2.76
C ALA A 36 16.64 8.37 3.79
N PHE A 37 16.36 8.17 5.07
CA PHE A 37 16.79 9.06 6.14
C PHE A 37 17.76 8.38 7.12
N SER A 38 18.72 9.16 7.62
CA SER A 38 19.52 8.86 8.78
C SER A 38 19.05 9.72 9.94
N LEU A 39 18.32 9.12 10.88
CA LEU A 39 17.75 9.83 12.03
C LEU A 39 18.87 10.14 13.04
N LEU A 40 19.11 11.41 13.28
CA LEU A 40 20.09 11.89 14.24
C LEU A 40 19.51 11.93 15.66
N PRO A 41 20.28 11.52 16.69
CA PRO A 41 19.82 11.61 18.05
C PRO A 41 19.68 13.07 18.49
N VAL A 42 18.54 13.42 19.07
CA VAL A 42 18.31 14.72 19.71
C VAL A 42 18.42 14.51 21.21
N GLY A 43 19.54 14.94 21.77
CA GLY A 43 19.84 14.76 23.19
C GLY A 43 19.27 15.89 24.09
N PRO A 44 19.37 15.74 25.42
CA PRO A 44 18.92 16.76 26.37
C PRO A 44 19.65 18.10 26.27
N GLN A 45 20.80 18.12 25.58
CA GLN A 45 21.54 19.35 25.26
C GLN A 45 20.87 20.18 24.15
N ASN A 46 19.93 19.59 23.42
CA ASN A 46 19.11 20.23 22.41
C ASN A 46 17.66 20.21 22.94
N PRO A 47 17.27 21.11 23.82
CA PRO A 47 15.94 21.12 24.37
C PRO A 47 14.89 21.28 23.24
N PRO A 48 13.69 20.73 23.42
CA PRO A 48 12.61 20.91 22.45
C PRO A 48 12.44 22.38 22.12
N LEU A 49 12.39 22.68 20.84
CA LEU A 49 12.21 24.05 20.37
C LEU A 49 10.80 24.51 20.77
N SER A 50 10.75 25.56 21.58
CA SER A 50 9.52 25.98 22.29
C SER A 50 8.37 26.41 21.38
N ASP A 51 8.64 26.67 20.09
CA ASP A 51 7.61 27.10 19.15
C ASP A 51 8.03 26.81 17.71
N ALA A 52 7.14 26.17 16.95
CA ALA A 52 7.30 25.96 15.52
C ALA A 52 7.15 27.27 14.71
N THR A 53 6.84 28.38 15.36
CA THR A 53 6.60 29.67 14.70
C THR A 53 7.85 30.54 14.63
N THR A 54 8.86 30.29 15.48
CA THR A 54 10.05 31.16 15.55
C THR A 54 11.26 30.46 14.93
N VAL A 55 11.44 30.68 13.64
CA VAL A 55 12.64 30.26 12.90
C VAL A 55 13.61 31.43 12.88
N ASN A 56 14.79 31.23 13.46
CA ASN A 56 15.87 32.21 13.39
C ASN A 56 17.10 31.63 12.67
N THR A 57 17.94 32.49 12.14
CA THR A 57 19.14 32.09 11.39
C THR A 57 20.15 31.27 12.20
N THR A 58 20.14 31.43 13.52
CA THR A 58 21.03 30.71 14.43
C THR A 58 20.73 29.21 14.47
N LEU A 59 19.45 28.83 14.33
CA LEU A 59 19.05 27.43 14.31
C LEU A 59 19.69 26.65 13.14
N PHE A 60 19.72 27.24 11.95
CA PHE A 60 20.31 26.58 10.80
C PHE A 60 21.80 26.26 11.01
N ALA A 61 22.57 27.23 11.53
CA ALA A 61 24.00 27.05 11.81
C ALA A 61 24.22 26.01 12.90
N GLN A 62 23.43 26.05 13.97
CA GLN A 62 23.52 25.13 15.11
C GLN A 62 23.29 23.66 14.67
N TRP A 63 22.25 23.40 13.90
CA TRP A 63 21.92 22.04 13.48
C TRP A 63 22.83 21.53 12.36
N ARG A 64 23.30 22.43 11.48
CA ARG A 64 24.33 22.08 10.50
C ARG A 64 25.63 21.66 11.19
N ALA A 65 26.01 22.31 12.28
CA ALA A 65 27.18 21.92 13.08
C ALA A 65 27.02 20.52 13.72
N GLN A 66 25.81 20.03 13.87
CA GLN A 66 25.49 18.67 14.31
C GLN A 66 25.31 17.68 13.15
N ALA A 67 25.69 18.04 11.95
CA ALA A 67 25.56 17.25 10.72
C ALA A 67 24.11 16.89 10.34
N ALA A 68 23.13 17.69 10.77
CA ALA A 68 21.76 17.56 10.32
C ALA A 68 21.56 18.37 9.03
N ASP A 69 21.12 17.72 7.97
CA ASP A 69 20.73 18.37 6.71
C ASP A 69 19.32 18.94 6.78
N ALA A 70 18.48 18.34 7.62
CA ALA A 70 17.13 18.79 7.88
C ALA A 70 16.78 18.73 9.37
N LEU A 71 15.88 19.64 9.79
CA LEU A 71 15.35 19.71 11.14
C LEU A 71 13.83 19.76 11.11
N VAL A 72 13.20 18.90 11.91
CA VAL A 72 11.77 18.95 12.20
C VAL A 72 11.56 19.44 13.62
N MET A 73 10.69 20.42 13.78
CA MET A 73 10.29 20.97 15.07
C MET A 73 8.77 21.12 15.12
N GLY A 74 8.16 20.95 16.28
CA GLY A 74 6.72 21.02 16.36
C GLY A 74 6.18 21.05 17.79
N SER A 75 4.89 21.25 17.88
CA SER A 75 4.16 21.32 19.15
C SER A 75 2.77 20.70 19.03
N ILE A 76 2.25 20.30 20.18
CA ILE A 76 0.89 19.83 20.35
C ILE A 76 0.20 20.72 21.39
N SER A 77 -1.01 21.13 21.10
CA SER A 77 -1.84 21.96 21.99
C SER A 77 -3.31 21.59 21.83
N ARG A 78 -4.11 22.05 22.76
CA ARG A 78 -5.57 21.94 22.68
C ARG A 78 -6.18 23.29 22.34
N SER A 79 -7.16 23.28 21.43
CA SER A 79 -8.00 24.42 21.15
C SER A 79 -9.07 24.58 22.25
N PRO A 80 -9.75 25.77 22.35
CA PRO A 80 -10.86 25.98 23.26
C PRO A 80 -11.98 24.94 23.12
N ASP A 81 -12.18 24.39 21.91
CA ASP A 81 -13.18 23.36 21.61
C ASP A 81 -12.71 21.95 21.94
N ASN A 82 -11.62 21.82 22.71
CA ASN A 82 -10.99 20.56 23.09
C ASN A 82 -10.59 19.67 21.88
N GLN A 83 -10.23 20.31 20.76
CA GLN A 83 -9.58 19.65 19.64
C GLN A 83 -8.06 19.67 19.86
N MET A 84 -7.39 18.61 19.45
CA MET A 84 -5.94 18.57 19.38
C MET A 84 -5.47 19.37 18.17
N GLU A 85 -4.52 20.25 18.37
CA GLU A 85 -3.84 20.99 17.32
C GLU A 85 -2.35 20.61 17.32
N VAL A 86 -1.91 20.03 16.20
CA VAL A 86 -0.51 19.71 15.95
C VAL A 86 0.04 20.67 14.93
N ARG A 87 1.14 21.34 15.26
CA ARG A 87 1.89 22.22 14.34
C ARG A 87 3.31 21.74 14.22
N PHE A 88 3.86 21.76 13.02
CA PHE A 88 5.27 21.49 12.80
C PHE A 88 5.83 22.35 11.67
N ARG A 89 7.16 22.43 11.65
CA ARG A 89 7.95 23.02 10.59
C ARG A 89 9.09 22.10 10.21
N LEU A 90 9.42 22.13 8.92
CA LEU A 90 10.55 21.45 8.33
C LEU A 90 11.55 22.51 7.82
N LEU A 91 12.80 22.40 8.25
CA LEU A 91 13.87 23.31 7.88
C LEU A 91 14.95 22.55 7.12
N ASP A 92 15.38 23.11 5.98
CA ASP A 92 16.60 22.68 5.28
C ASP A 92 17.78 23.47 5.86
N THR A 93 18.64 22.80 6.60
CA THR A 93 19.76 23.47 7.30
C THR A 93 20.92 23.77 6.34
N LEU A 94 21.08 23.01 5.25
CA LEU A 94 22.11 23.23 4.25
C LEU A 94 21.85 24.50 3.46
N ARG A 95 20.61 24.70 3.01
CA ARG A 95 20.18 25.88 2.24
C ARG A 95 19.78 27.04 3.12
N SER A 96 19.61 26.81 4.43
CA SER A 96 19.03 27.78 5.37
C SER A 96 17.64 28.23 4.96
N GLU A 97 16.82 27.28 4.52
CA GLU A 97 15.44 27.50 4.04
C GLU A 97 14.42 26.91 4.98
N ASP A 98 13.31 27.60 5.16
CA ASP A 98 12.10 27.08 5.77
C ASP A 98 11.26 26.41 4.68
N LEU A 99 11.17 25.07 4.73
CA LEU A 99 10.40 24.29 3.76
C LEU A 99 8.91 24.24 4.11
N GLY A 100 8.48 24.99 5.12
CA GLY A 100 7.09 25.06 5.56
C GLY A 100 6.73 24.01 6.59
N GLY A 101 5.45 23.76 6.73
CA GLY A 101 4.90 22.80 7.68
C GLY A 101 3.39 22.72 7.57
N LEU A 102 2.76 22.01 8.50
CA LEU A 102 1.31 21.86 8.58
C LEU A 102 0.81 22.25 9.98
N ALA A 103 -0.43 22.71 10.01
CA ALA A 103 -1.25 22.79 11.20
C ALA A 103 -2.41 21.79 11.03
N LEU A 104 -2.48 20.78 11.89
CA LEU A 104 -3.44 19.70 11.83
C LEU A 104 -4.35 19.81 13.05
N SER A 105 -5.67 19.81 12.84
CA SER A 105 -6.67 19.78 13.90
C SER A 105 -7.46 18.50 13.83
N SER A 106 -7.69 17.87 14.98
CA SER A 106 -8.41 16.60 15.10
C SER A 106 -8.97 16.40 16.50
N PRO A 107 -9.88 15.43 16.70
CA PRO A 107 -10.24 14.97 18.05
C PRO A 107 -9.02 14.52 18.86
N VAL A 108 -9.13 14.59 20.18
CA VAL A 108 -8.04 14.18 21.11
C VAL A 108 -8.10 12.67 21.31
N THR A 109 -7.61 11.90 20.36
CA THR A 109 -7.48 10.44 20.45
C THR A 109 -6.11 9.96 20.01
N MET A 110 -5.67 8.81 20.52
CA MET A 110 -4.42 8.17 20.08
C MET A 110 -4.43 7.86 18.57
N LEU A 111 -5.59 7.48 18.03
CA LEU A 111 -5.75 7.22 16.61
C LEU A 111 -5.48 8.47 15.77
N ASP A 112 -6.03 9.62 16.19
CA ASP A 112 -5.87 10.87 15.45
C ASP A 112 -4.44 11.43 15.58
N VAL A 113 -3.78 11.20 16.72
CA VAL A 113 -2.34 11.48 16.89
C VAL A 113 -1.51 10.68 15.89
N ARG A 114 -1.75 9.38 15.77
CA ARG A 114 -1.05 8.52 14.82
C ARG A 114 -1.27 8.99 13.37
N ARG A 115 -2.52 9.28 13.00
CA ARG A 115 -2.85 9.85 11.68
C ARG A 115 -2.13 11.15 11.39
N SER A 116 -2.02 12.03 12.39
CA SER A 116 -1.25 13.26 12.28
C SER A 116 0.24 12.98 12.07
N GLY A 117 0.80 11.99 12.78
CA GLY A 117 2.18 11.53 12.60
C GLY A 117 2.45 11.05 11.18
N HIS A 118 1.60 10.20 10.62
CA HIS A 118 1.71 9.73 9.24
C HIS A 118 1.63 10.89 8.22
N ARG A 119 0.74 11.86 8.42
CA ARG A 119 0.65 13.05 7.56
C ARG A 119 1.89 13.94 7.62
N ILE A 120 2.48 14.08 8.80
CA ILE A 120 3.74 14.81 8.98
C ILE A 120 4.87 14.07 8.26
N ALA A 121 4.97 12.76 8.42
CA ALA A 121 5.96 11.94 7.73
C ALA A 121 5.81 12.00 6.20
N ASP A 122 4.57 11.97 5.68
CA ASP A 122 4.29 12.17 4.25
C ASP A 122 4.82 13.51 3.74
N TYR A 123 4.55 14.60 4.48
CA TYR A 123 5.03 15.93 4.11
C TYR A 123 6.57 16.00 4.10
N ILE A 124 7.22 15.48 5.14
CA ILE A 124 8.69 15.46 5.24
C ILE A 124 9.29 14.65 4.09
N TYR A 125 8.74 13.46 3.85
CA TYR A 125 9.21 12.56 2.80
C TYR A 125 9.11 13.24 1.43
N GLU A 126 7.97 13.80 1.10
CA GLU A 126 7.72 14.46 -0.19
C GLU A 126 8.64 15.69 -0.38
N ARG A 127 8.77 16.53 0.65
CA ARG A 127 9.60 17.75 0.56
C ARG A 127 11.08 17.46 0.39
N LEU A 128 11.59 16.40 1.01
CA LEU A 128 13.03 16.09 0.99
C LEU A 128 13.43 15.11 -0.12
N THR A 129 12.53 14.28 -0.59
CA THR A 129 12.83 13.28 -1.64
C THR A 129 12.26 13.65 -3.01
N GLY A 130 11.24 14.51 -3.07
CA GLY A 130 10.47 14.80 -4.28
C GLY A 130 9.46 13.73 -4.66
N GLU A 131 9.34 12.65 -3.88
CA GLU A 131 8.40 11.55 -4.12
C GLU A 131 7.18 11.68 -3.20
N PRO A 132 5.95 11.41 -3.67
CA PRO A 132 4.77 11.47 -2.82
C PRO A 132 4.88 10.55 -1.60
N GLY A 133 4.38 11.00 -0.46
CA GLY A 133 4.28 10.20 0.75
C GLY A 133 3.31 9.01 0.59
N PHE A 134 3.42 8.04 1.50
CA PHE A 134 2.59 6.83 1.49
C PHE A 134 2.22 6.33 2.89
N PHE A 135 2.57 7.08 3.92
CA PHE A 135 2.34 6.67 5.31
C PHE A 135 0.88 6.82 5.73
N SER A 136 0.19 7.85 5.23
CA SER A 136 -1.25 8.05 5.42
C SER A 136 -2.08 7.19 4.45
N THR A 137 -1.79 5.89 4.39
CA THR A 137 -2.48 4.93 3.55
C THR A 137 -2.95 3.75 4.38
N ARG A 138 -3.69 2.81 3.78
CA ARG A 138 -4.23 1.66 4.49
C ARG A 138 -3.86 0.35 3.84
N LEU A 139 -3.72 -0.67 4.68
CA LEU A 139 -3.56 -2.06 4.28
C LEU A 139 -4.87 -2.80 4.46
N ALA A 140 -5.19 -3.69 3.54
CA ALA A 140 -6.18 -4.73 3.73
C ALA A 140 -5.48 -6.09 3.63
N TYR A 141 -5.85 -7.02 4.48
CA TYR A 141 -5.34 -8.39 4.46
C TYR A 141 -6.34 -9.34 5.11
N VAL A 142 -6.18 -10.62 4.85
CA VAL A 142 -6.96 -11.67 5.50
C VAL A 142 -6.07 -12.35 6.54
N ARG A 143 -6.56 -12.50 7.76
CA ARG A 143 -5.90 -13.24 8.83
C ARG A 143 -6.76 -14.38 9.33
N ARG A 144 -6.12 -15.39 9.95
CA ARG A 144 -6.81 -16.50 10.60
C ARG A 144 -7.05 -16.17 12.07
N GLU A 145 -8.29 -16.35 12.51
CA GLU A 145 -8.67 -16.37 13.92
C GLU A 145 -9.39 -17.69 14.21
N GLY A 146 -8.66 -18.69 14.72
CA GLY A 146 -9.21 -20.04 14.87
C GLY A 146 -9.68 -20.61 13.54
N ALA A 147 -10.96 -20.93 13.42
CA ALA A 147 -11.57 -21.41 12.19
C ALA A 147 -11.97 -20.29 11.22
N ASN A 148 -12.00 -19.03 11.68
CA ASN A 148 -12.49 -17.92 10.88
C ASN A 148 -11.40 -17.28 10.02
N HIS A 149 -11.81 -16.76 8.88
CA HIS A 149 -11.08 -15.82 8.03
C HIS A 149 -11.58 -14.42 8.32
N VAL A 150 -10.68 -13.51 8.66
CA VAL A 150 -11.02 -12.14 9.03
C VAL A 150 -10.39 -11.17 8.04
N LEU A 151 -11.25 -10.51 7.25
CA LEU A 151 -10.83 -9.37 6.45
C LEU A 151 -10.54 -8.20 7.37
N THR A 152 -9.32 -7.73 7.36
CA THR A 152 -8.81 -6.72 8.29
C THR A 152 -8.27 -5.52 7.54
N ILE A 153 -8.57 -4.33 8.05
CA ILE A 153 -8.04 -3.05 7.57
C ILE A 153 -7.12 -2.48 8.65
N ALA A 154 -5.94 -2.03 8.27
CA ALA A 154 -4.96 -1.46 9.18
C ALA A 154 -4.31 -0.21 8.58
N ASP A 155 -3.61 0.57 9.40
CA ASP A 155 -2.73 1.63 8.94
C ASP A 155 -1.55 1.04 8.15
N SER A 156 -0.82 1.87 7.41
CA SER A 156 0.26 1.41 6.53
C SER A 156 1.45 0.74 7.25
N ASP A 157 1.57 0.95 8.54
CA ASP A 157 2.55 0.32 9.43
C ASP A 157 2.04 -0.96 10.11
N GLY A 158 0.79 -1.35 9.85
CA GLY A 158 0.14 -2.53 10.41
C GLY A 158 -0.61 -2.29 11.72
N GLU A 159 -0.48 -1.11 12.30
CA GLU A 159 -1.18 -0.74 13.52
C GLU A 159 -2.66 -0.43 13.27
N ASN A 160 -3.43 -0.26 14.35
CA ASN A 160 -4.84 0.08 14.30
C ASN A 160 -5.68 -0.89 13.44
N ALA A 161 -5.35 -2.17 13.49
CA ALA A 161 -6.03 -3.22 12.73
C ALA A 161 -7.47 -3.42 13.18
N GLN A 162 -8.43 -3.25 12.28
CA GLN A 162 -9.87 -3.40 12.53
C GLN A 162 -10.46 -4.47 11.62
N PRO A 163 -11.32 -5.37 12.14
CA PRO A 163 -12.02 -6.34 11.32
C PRO A 163 -13.12 -5.65 10.49
N ALA A 164 -13.11 -5.86 9.18
CA ALA A 164 -14.17 -5.42 8.27
C ALA A 164 -15.20 -6.52 8.00
N LEU A 165 -14.78 -7.78 7.99
CA LEU A 165 -15.66 -8.94 7.77
C LEU A 165 -15.07 -10.18 8.45
N ARG A 166 -15.91 -10.97 9.11
CA ARG A 166 -15.60 -12.30 9.63
C ARG A 166 -16.36 -13.35 8.87
N SER A 167 -15.70 -14.41 8.45
CA SER A 167 -16.32 -15.52 7.71
C SER A 167 -15.71 -16.86 8.16
N SER A 168 -16.56 -17.88 8.29
CA SER A 168 -16.10 -19.27 8.48
C SER A 168 -15.54 -19.86 7.17
N GLN A 169 -15.81 -19.22 6.04
CA GLN A 169 -15.32 -19.63 4.73
C GLN A 169 -14.21 -18.70 4.24
N PRO A 170 -13.32 -19.18 3.34
CA PRO A 170 -12.23 -18.36 2.82
C PRO A 170 -12.67 -17.04 2.20
N ILE A 171 -11.83 -16.03 2.40
CA ILE A 171 -11.85 -14.74 1.71
C ILE A 171 -10.48 -14.61 1.05
N ILE A 172 -10.45 -14.29 -0.25
CA ILE A 172 -9.22 -14.17 -1.04
C ILE A 172 -9.28 -13.02 -2.04
N SER A 173 -8.17 -12.69 -2.66
CA SER A 173 -8.04 -11.78 -3.83
C SER A 173 -8.59 -10.38 -3.55
N LEU A 174 -8.02 -9.70 -2.57
CA LEU A 174 -8.43 -8.34 -2.19
C LEU A 174 -7.97 -7.31 -3.24
N ALA A 175 -8.82 -6.37 -3.57
CA ALA A 175 -8.52 -5.26 -4.46
C ALA A 175 -9.20 -3.96 -4.00
N TRP A 176 -8.41 -2.93 -3.70
CA TRP A 176 -8.90 -1.60 -3.36
C TRP A 176 -9.45 -0.88 -4.58
N SER A 177 -10.58 -0.19 -4.42
CA SER A 177 -11.01 0.80 -5.40
C SER A 177 -10.02 1.99 -5.44
N PRO A 178 -9.85 2.66 -6.59
CA PRO A 178 -8.90 3.77 -6.72
C PRO A 178 -9.14 4.93 -5.75
N ASN A 179 -10.37 5.12 -5.30
CA ASN A 179 -10.74 6.16 -4.32
C ASN A 179 -10.61 5.71 -2.86
N GLY A 180 -10.24 4.44 -2.59
CA GLY A 180 -10.09 3.91 -1.24
C GLY A 180 -11.38 3.69 -0.46
N GLN A 181 -12.55 3.83 -1.08
CA GLN A 181 -13.85 3.69 -0.39
C GLN A 181 -14.39 2.27 -0.40
N HIS A 182 -14.00 1.47 -1.39
CA HIS A 182 -14.49 0.11 -1.58
C HIS A 182 -13.36 -0.90 -1.63
N LEU A 183 -13.68 -2.11 -1.24
CA LEU A 183 -12.80 -3.28 -1.39
C LEU A 183 -13.54 -4.37 -2.14
N ALA A 184 -12.98 -4.83 -3.26
CA ALA A 184 -13.47 -6.01 -3.95
C ALA A 184 -12.70 -7.25 -3.44
N TYR A 185 -13.37 -8.37 -3.34
CA TYR A 185 -12.78 -9.64 -2.90
C TYR A 185 -13.65 -10.83 -3.32
N VAL A 186 -13.06 -12.01 -3.18
CA VAL A 186 -13.75 -13.28 -3.37
C VAL A 186 -14.12 -13.86 -2.02
N SER A 187 -15.40 -14.24 -1.84
CA SER A 187 -15.87 -14.97 -0.67
C SER A 187 -16.47 -16.31 -1.07
N PHE A 188 -16.20 -17.33 -0.25
CA PHE A 188 -16.75 -18.68 -0.41
C PHE A 188 -17.97 -18.93 0.50
N GLU A 189 -18.57 -17.92 1.09
CA GLU A 189 -19.66 -18.02 2.07
C GLU A 189 -20.90 -18.75 1.53
N THR A 190 -21.12 -18.72 0.21
CA THR A 190 -22.25 -19.40 -0.45
C THR A 190 -21.91 -20.82 -0.94
N GLY A 191 -20.75 -21.36 -0.58
CA GLY A 191 -20.27 -22.68 -1.01
C GLY A 191 -19.53 -22.68 -2.35
N LYS A 192 -19.43 -21.51 -3.02
CA LYS A 192 -18.62 -21.30 -4.23
C LYS A 192 -17.99 -19.92 -4.21
N PRO A 193 -16.92 -19.67 -5.00
CA PRO A 193 -16.32 -18.35 -5.08
C PRO A 193 -17.24 -17.36 -5.80
N VAL A 194 -17.50 -16.23 -5.13
CA VAL A 194 -18.33 -15.10 -5.59
C VAL A 194 -17.56 -13.81 -5.35
N VAL A 195 -17.58 -12.87 -6.32
CA VAL A 195 -16.95 -11.57 -6.18
C VAL A 195 -17.94 -10.57 -5.55
N TYR A 196 -17.50 -9.98 -4.45
CA TYR A 196 -18.23 -8.93 -3.73
C TYR A 196 -17.48 -7.59 -3.85
N VAL A 197 -18.25 -6.51 -3.83
CA VAL A 197 -17.77 -5.14 -3.59
C VAL A 197 -18.32 -4.68 -2.24
N HIS A 198 -17.44 -4.28 -1.35
CA HIS A 198 -17.74 -3.89 0.02
C HIS A 198 -17.44 -2.40 0.21
N GLU A 199 -18.47 -1.61 0.51
CA GLU A 199 -18.35 -0.22 0.90
C GLU A 199 -17.94 -0.14 2.38
N LEU A 200 -16.72 0.33 2.66
CA LEU A 200 -16.14 0.22 4.00
C LEU A 200 -16.80 1.15 5.03
N ALA A 201 -17.31 2.31 4.60
CA ALA A 201 -17.95 3.27 5.49
C ALA A 201 -19.29 2.77 6.06
N THR A 202 -20.05 2.04 5.25
CA THR A 202 -21.41 1.57 5.60
C THR A 202 -21.49 0.08 5.93
N GLY A 203 -20.45 -0.68 5.52
CA GLY A 203 -20.46 -2.14 5.57
C GLY A 203 -21.35 -2.79 4.50
N LYS A 204 -21.93 -2.02 3.57
CA LYS A 204 -22.77 -2.53 2.49
C LYS A 204 -21.94 -3.38 1.53
N ARG A 205 -22.48 -4.55 1.20
CA ARG A 205 -21.86 -5.50 0.26
C ARG A 205 -22.75 -5.70 -0.95
N THR A 206 -22.15 -5.62 -2.15
CA THR A 206 -22.85 -5.82 -3.42
C THR A 206 -22.18 -6.97 -4.17
N VAL A 207 -22.96 -7.85 -4.77
CA VAL A 207 -22.44 -8.93 -5.61
C VAL A 207 -22.07 -8.37 -6.99
N ALA A 208 -20.78 -8.41 -7.33
CA ALA A 208 -20.30 -7.99 -8.64
C ALA A 208 -20.25 -9.14 -9.65
N ALA A 209 -19.93 -10.37 -9.22
CA ALA A 209 -19.97 -11.54 -10.10
C ALA A 209 -20.36 -12.79 -9.33
N ASN A 210 -21.45 -13.43 -9.79
CA ASN A 210 -21.97 -14.71 -9.29
C ASN A 210 -22.48 -15.57 -10.44
N GLN A 211 -21.67 -15.76 -11.47
CA GLN A 211 -21.99 -16.60 -12.60
C GLN A 211 -21.80 -18.08 -12.25
N ARG A 212 -22.32 -18.99 -13.10
CA ARG A 212 -22.08 -20.42 -12.99
C ARG A 212 -20.57 -20.70 -12.90
N GLY A 213 -20.19 -21.61 -12.01
CA GLY A 213 -18.79 -21.95 -11.80
C GLY A 213 -18.06 -20.96 -10.89
N SER A 214 -16.79 -20.78 -11.11
CA SER A 214 -15.90 -19.92 -10.31
C SER A 214 -15.98 -18.45 -10.76
N ASN A 215 -15.99 -17.53 -9.79
CA ASN A 215 -15.93 -16.09 -9.99
C ASN A 215 -14.81 -15.58 -9.10
N SER A 216 -13.75 -15.01 -9.66
CA SER A 216 -12.54 -14.73 -8.88
C SER A 216 -11.71 -13.55 -9.40
N ALA A 217 -10.64 -13.25 -8.67
CA ALA A 217 -9.56 -12.34 -9.02
C ALA A 217 -10.04 -10.95 -9.52
N PRO A 218 -10.85 -10.20 -8.72
CA PRO A 218 -11.28 -8.87 -9.12
C PRO A 218 -10.12 -7.89 -9.19
N ALA A 219 -10.15 -7.00 -10.20
CA ALA A 219 -9.24 -5.89 -10.34
C ALA A 219 -9.99 -4.65 -10.82
N TRP A 220 -9.80 -3.51 -10.16
CA TRP A 220 -10.46 -2.26 -10.50
C TRP A 220 -9.83 -1.58 -11.70
N SER A 221 -10.66 -0.99 -12.55
CA SER A 221 -10.21 -0.01 -13.53
C SER A 221 -9.75 1.28 -12.82
N PRO A 222 -8.81 2.06 -13.41
CA PRO A 222 -8.29 3.28 -12.78
C PRO A 222 -9.37 4.33 -12.48
N ASP A 223 -10.46 4.34 -13.24
CA ASP A 223 -11.59 5.26 -13.02
C ASP A 223 -12.62 4.73 -11.99
N GLY A 224 -12.41 3.51 -11.47
CA GLY A 224 -13.27 2.89 -10.48
C GLY A 224 -14.66 2.45 -11.00
N LYS A 225 -14.90 2.50 -12.31
CA LYS A 225 -16.22 2.20 -12.88
C LYS A 225 -16.41 0.76 -13.32
N THR A 226 -15.30 0.03 -13.49
CA THR A 226 -15.30 -1.33 -14.03
C THR A 226 -14.40 -2.23 -13.17
N LEU A 227 -14.76 -3.50 -13.07
CA LEU A 227 -13.95 -4.58 -12.55
C LEU A 227 -13.56 -5.53 -13.68
N ALA A 228 -12.31 -5.95 -13.74
CA ALA A 228 -11.93 -7.17 -14.43
C ALA A 228 -12.08 -8.34 -13.45
N VAL A 229 -12.64 -9.44 -13.91
CA VAL A 229 -12.88 -10.66 -13.12
C VAL A 229 -12.54 -11.89 -13.93
N VAL A 230 -12.33 -13.01 -13.25
CA VAL A 230 -12.10 -14.31 -13.87
C VAL A 230 -13.34 -15.18 -13.68
N LEU A 231 -13.90 -15.68 -14.78
CA LEU A 231 -15.06 -16.57 -14.77
C LEU A 231 -14.77 -17.87 -15.48
N THR A 232 -15.34 -18.97 -14.97
CA THR A 232 -15.29 -20.31 -15.61
C THR A 232 -16.64 -20.72 -16.19
N LYS A 233 -17.60 -19.80 -16.32
CA LYS A 233 -18.96 -20.08 -16.77
C LYS A 233 -19.06 -20.73 -18.16
N ASP A 234 -18.09 -20.46 -19.01
CA ASP A 234 -18.02 -20.96 -20.39
C ASP A 234 -16.87 -22.00 -20.59
N GLY A 235 -16.42 -22.65 -19.52
CA GLY A 235 -15.35 -23.66 -19.53
C GLY A 235 -14.13 -23.25 -18.74
N VAL A 236 -12.95 -23.13 -19.38
CA VAL A 236 -11.70 -22.69 -18.72
C VAL A 236 -11.79 -21.24 -18.29
N SER A 237 -10.92 -20.88 -17.34
CA SER A 237 -10.83 -19.50 -16.82
C SER A 237 -10.56 -18.49 -17.92
N GLN A 238 -11.40 -17.46 -17.99
CA GLN A 238 -11.28 -16.34 -18.93
C GLN A 238 -11.47 -15.01 -18.22
N ILE A 239 -10.91 -13.95 -18.79
CA ILE A 239 -11.06 -12.59 -18.29
C ILE A 239 -12.35 -11.98 -18.82
N TYR A 240 -13.12 -11.39 -17.92
CA TYR A 240 -14.34 -10.63 -18.22
C TYR A 240 -14.22 -9.24 -17.58
N THR A 241 -14.98 -8.29 -18.05
CA THR A 241 -15.24 -7.02 -17.35
C THR A 241 -16.70 -6.95 -16.92
N VAL A 242 -16.94 -6.30 -15.79
CA VAL A 242 -18.27 -6.13 -15.19
C VAL A 242 -18.29 -4.84 -14.39
N ASN A 243 -19.45 -4.19 -14.28
CA ASN A 243 -19.61 -3.06 -13.38
C ASN A 243 -19.61 -3.54 -11.91
N PRO A 244 -19.28 -2.68 -10.94
CA PRO A 244 -19.29 -3.05 -9.52
C PRO A 244 -20.64 -3.54 -8.98
N ASP A 245 -21.75 -3.20 -9.64
CA ASP A 245 -23.11 -3.65 -9.34
C ASP A 245 -23.50 -4.96 -10.02
N GLY A 246 -22.58 -5.56 -10.79
CA GLY A 246 -22.82 -6.81 -11.55
C GLY A 246 -23.39 -6.63 -12.96
N SER A 247 -23.72 -5.41 -13.37
CA SER A 247 -24.22 -5.11 -14.71
C SER A 247 -23.10 -5.08 -15.76
N ASN A 248 -23.48 -5.08 -17.04
CA ASN A 248 -22.59 -4.89 -18.19
C ASN A 248 -21.45 -5.90 -18.30
N LEU A 249 -21.75 -7.19 -18.07
CA LEU A 249 -20.77 -8.27 -18.18
C LEU A 249 -20.32 -8.46 -19.63
N ARG A 250 -19.00 -8.40 -19.87
CA ARG A 250 -18.37 -8.60 -21.19
C ARG A 250 -17.17 -9.53 -21.09
N ARG A 251 -17.00 -10.43 -22.06
CA ARG A 251 -15.82 -11.32 -22.16
C ARG A 251 -14.69 -10.63 -22.92
N LEU A 252 -13.49 -10.59 -22.33
CA LEU A 252 -12.29 -10.02 -22.95
C LEU A 252 -11.45 -11.08 -23.68
N THR A 253 -11.24 -12.24 -23.06
CA THR A 253 -10.36 -13.28 -23.61
C THR A 253 -11.16 -14.46 -24.14
N ARG A 254 -10.69 -15.04 -25.27
CA ARG A 254 -11.30 -16.19 -25.95
C ARG A 254 -10.21 -17.11 -26.43
N SER A 255 -9.86 -18.09 -25.61
CA SER A 255 -8.86 -19.11 -25.99
C SER A 255 -9.15 -20.42 -25.23
N SER A 256 -8.45 -21.48 -25.59
CA SER A 256 -8.44 -22.74 -24.82
C SER A 256 -7.49 -22.69 -23.63
N ALA A 257 -6.68 -21.64 -23.51
CA ALA A 257 -5.75 -21.45 -22.40
C ALA A 257 -6.45 -20.95 -21.14
N ILE A 258 -5.81 -21.14 -20.00
CA ILE A 258 -6.19 -20.55 -18.72
C ILE A 258 -5.74 -19.09 -18.70
N ASN A 259 -6.68 -18.17 -18.63
CA ASN A 259 -6.44 -16.74 -18.50
C ASN A 259 -6.99 -16.27 -17.16
N THR A 260 -6.13 -15.73 -16.29
CA THR A 260 -6.45 -15.44 -14.89
C THR A 260 -5.68 -14.22 -14.37
N GLU A 261 -6.01 -13.77 -13.15
CA GLU A 261 -5.28 -12.74 -12.40
C GLU A 261 -5.13 -11.42 -13.17
N PRO A 262 -6.24 -10.78 -13.55
CA PRO A 262 -6.19 -9.53 -14.32
C PRO A 262 -5.73 -8.33 -13.49
N SER A 263 -5.13 -7.34 -14.16
CA SER A 263 -4.80 -6.02 -13.63
C SER A 263 -4.88 -4.98 -14.74
N PHE A 264 -5.58 -3.88 -14.52
CA PHE A 264 -5.64 -2.79 -15.50
C PHE A 264 -4.32 -2.03 -15.60
N SER A 265 -4.02 -1.51 -16.80
CA SER A 265 -2.99 -0.49 -16.97
C SER A 265 -3.41 0.82 -16.29
N GLY A 266 -2.42 1.69 -15.98
CA GLY A 266 -2.67 2.96 -15.32
C GLY A 266 -3.61 3.93 -16.08
N ASP A 267 -3.63 3.83 -17.40
CA ASP A 267 -4.54 4.58 -18.30
C ASP A 267 -5.87 3.87 -18.58
N GLY A 268 -6.02 2.61 -18.12
CA GLY A 268 -7.21 1.80 -18.35
C GLY A 268 -7.35 1.22 -19.76
N GLU A 269 -6.39 1.43 -20.66
CA GLU A 269 -6.47 0.95 -22.05
C GLU A 269 -6.20 -0.56 -22.19
N PHE A 270 -5.45 -1.13 -21.25
CA PHE A 270 -5.09 -2.55 -21.26
C PHE A 270 -5.46 -3.25 -19.96
N VAL A 271 -5.66 -4.57 -20.10
CA VAL A 271 -5.73 -5.51 -18.98
C VAL A 271 -4.56 -6.48 -19.11
N TYR A 272 -3.69 -6.49 -18.11
CA TYR A 272 -2.61 -7.47 -17.96
C TYR A 272 -3.17 -8.70 -17.25
N PHE A 273 -2.72 -9.88 -17.60
CA PHE A 273 -3.20 -11.13 -17.01
C PHE A 273 -2.18 -12.25 -17.14
N THR A 274 -2.34 -13.29 -16.36
CA THR A 274 -1.57 -14.51 -16.46
C THR A 274 -2.23 -15.44 -17.49
N SER A 275 -1.44 -16.02 -18.42
CA SER A 275 -1.90 -17.02 -19.37
C SER A 275 -0.88 -18.12 -19.57
N ASP A 276 -1.35 -19.35 -19.72
CA ASP A 276 -0.53 -20.51 -20.10
C ASP A 276 -0.54 -20.84 -21.60
N GLN A 277 -1.07 -19.93 -22.43
CA GLN A 277 -1.20 -20.13 -23.88
C GLN A 277 0.14 -20.41 -24.60
N GLY A 278 1.26 -19.99 -24.04
CA GLY A 278 2.61 -20.27 -24.53
C GLY A 278 3.24 -21.55 -23.98
N GLY A 279 2.48 -22.38 -23.23
CA GLY A 279 2.92 -23.64 -22.65
C GLY A 279 3.35 -23.53 -21.18
N SER A 280 3.54 -22.33 -20.64
CA SER A 280 3.82 -22.05 -19.24
C SER A 280 3.22 -20.70 -18.82
N PRO A 281 2.97 -20.47 -17.53
CA PRO A 281 2.40 -19.20 -17.05
C PRO A 281 3.32 -18.02 -17.35
N GLN A 282 2.79 -17.06 -18.11
CA GLN A 282 3.44 -15.80 -18.46
C GLN A 282 2.44 -14.65 -18.38
N VAL A 283 2.93 -13.43 -18.23
CA VAL A 283 2.11 -12.23 -18.28
C VAL A 283 1.88 -11.82 -19.72
N TYR A 284 0.61 -11.62 -20.05
CA TYR A 284 0.11 -11.07 -21.30
C TYR A 284 -0.71 -9.81 -21.03
N ARG A 285 -1.00 -9.03 -22.06
CA ARG A 285 -1.98 -7.97 -22.01
C ARG A 285 -2.90 -8.00 -23.23
N VAL A 286 -4.10 -7.49 -23.05
CA VAL A 286 -5.11 -7.31 -24.10
C VAL A 286 -5.73 -5.93 -23.94
N ARG A 287 -6.26 -5.35 -25.01
CA ARG A 287 -7.02 -4.10 -24.90
C ARG A 287 -8.26 -4.29 -24.03
N SER A 288 -8.55 -3.32 -23.16
CA SER A 288 -9.69 -3.39 -22.24
C SER A 288 -11.05 -3.34 -22.93
N ASP A 289 -11.10 -2.87 -24.18
CA ASP A 289 -12.28 -2.92 -25.05
C ASP A 289 -12.48 -4.29 -25.76
N GLY A 290 -11.54 -5.24 -25.56
CA GLY A 290 -11.55 -6.56 -26.16
C GLY A 290 -11.06 -6.61 -27.61
N SER A 291 -10.59 -5.50 -28.19
CA SER A 291 -10.02 -5.47 -29.53
C SER A 291 -8.58 -5.99 -29.56
N GLY A 292 -8.12 -6.39 -30.75
CA GLY A 292 -6.77 -6.88 -30.97
C GLY A 292 -6.53 -8.30 -30.43
N SER A 293 -5.26 -8.68 -30.38
CA SER A 293 -4.81 -9.98 -29.87
C SER A 293 -3.97 -9.80 -28.61
N PRO A 294 -3.93 -10.80 -27.72
CA PRO A 294 -3.06 -10.78 -26.57
C PRO A 294 -1.58 -10.64 -26.93
N GLU A 295 -0.86 -9.78 -26.24
CA GLU A 295 0.58 -9.55 -26.37
C GLU A 295 1.29 -10.10 -25.12
N ARG A 296 2.32 -10.94 -25.33
CA ARG A 296 3.17 -11.44 -24.23
C ARG A 296 4.10 -10.36 -23.73
N ILE A 297 4.22 -10.23 -22.41
CA ILE A 297 4.98 -9.18 -21.72
C ILE A 297 6.24 -9.73 -21.04
N THR A 298 6.17 -10.94 -20.45
CA THR A 298 7.28 -11.56 -19.73
C THR A 298 7.93 -12.68 -20.53
N PHE A 299 9.27 -12.75 -20.48
CA PHE A 299 10.07 -13.71 -21.24
C PHE A 299 11.16 -14.40 -20.42
N THR A 300 11.50 -13.88 -19.24
CA THR A 300 12.55 -14.43 -18.39
C THR A 300 12.02 -15.58 -17.55
N GLY A 301 12.58 -16.78 -17.76
CA GLY A 301 12.20 -17.98 -17.02
C GLY A 301 10.86 -18.60 -17.42
N GLY A 302 10.53 -19.72 -16.80
CA GLY A 302 9.36 -20.55 -17.15
C GLY A 302 8.08 -20.22 -16.38
N PHE A 303 8.11 -19.28 -15.43
CA PHE A 303 6.94 -18.91 -14.64
C PHE A 303 6.97 -17.44 -14.28
N ASN A 304 5.99 -16.70 -14.76
CA ASN A 304 5.71 -15.31 -14.38
C ASN A 304 4.19 -15.13 -14.35
N ALA A 305 3.65 -14.77 -13.19
CA ALA A 305 2.20 -14.75 -12.93
C ALA A 305 1.81 -13.63 -11.98
N ARG A 306 0.51 -13.42 -11.80
CA ARG A 306 -0.07 -12.41 -10.89
C ARG A 306 0.43 -11.01 -11.16
N PRO A 307 0.23 -10.48 -12.36
CA PRO A 307 0.64 -9.13 -12.70
C PRO A 307 -0.18 -8.10 -11.93
N VAL A 308 0.49 -7.06 -11.46
CA VAL A 308 -0.12 -5.87 -10.87
C VAL A 308 0.58 -4.65 -11.45
N VAL A 309 -0.18 -3.77 -12.10
CA VAL A 309 0.36 -2.51 -12.63
C VAL A 309 0.38 -1.45 -11.52
N SER A 310 1.46 -0.67 -11.44
CA SER A 310 1.54 0.42 -10.49
C SER A 310 0.51 1.52 -10.79
N PRO A 311 0.05 2.29 -9.77
CA PRO A 311 -0.90 3.38 -9.98
C PRO A 311 -0.47 4.42 -11.01
N ASP A 312 0.83 4.68 -11.15
CA ASP A 312 1.39 5.59 -12.17
C ASP A 312 1.55 4.96 -13.56
N GLY A 313 1.23 3.66 -13.71
CA GLY A 313 1.29 2.92 -14.96
C GLY A 313 2.69 2.58 -15.46
N ARG A 314 3.76 2.84 -14.70
CA ARG A 314 5.15 2.69 -15.15
C ARG A 314 5.79 1.36 -14.79
N GLN A 315 5.29 0.70 -13.75
CA GLN A 315 5.86 -0.54 -13.21
C GLN A 315 4.85 -1.67 -13.28
N LEU A 316 5.35 -2.88 -13.45
CA LEU A 316 4.61 -4.13 -13.35
C LEU A 316 5.25 -4.98 -12.25
N ALA A 317 4.50 -5.28 -11.20
CA ALA A 317 4.87 -6.29 -10.23
C ALA A 317 4.30 -7.65 -10.66
N PHE A 318 5.03 -8.72 -10.45
CA PHE A 318 4.55 -10.08 -10.70
C PHE A 318 5.31 -11.09 -9.84
N VAL A 319 4.73 -12.26 -9.68
CA VAL A 319 5.36 -13.41 -9.03
C VAL A 319 6.11 -14.20 -10.08
N ALA A 320 7.39 -14.44 -9.85
CA ALA A 320 8.26 -15.20 -10.74
C ALA A 320 8.88 -16.38 -10.02
N ARG A 321 9.19 -17.44 -10.74
CA ARG A 321 10.03 -18.53 -10.24
C ARG A 321 11.47 -18.26 -10.69
N ARG A 322 12.36 -18.04 -9.71
CA ARG A 322 13.78 -17.82 -9.91
C ARG A 322 14.57 -18.76 -8.98
N ASP A 323 15.49 -19.54 -9.55
CA ASP A 323 16.33 -20.49 -8.80
C ASP A 323 15.52 -21.41 -7.85
N GLY A 324 14.34 -21.85 -8.31
CA GLY A 324 13.44 -22.70 -7.55
C GLY A 324 12.53 -21.99 -6.55
N ASN A 325 12.75 -20.71 -6.27
CA ASN A 325 11.98 -19.89 -5.34
C ASN A 325 10.93 -19.05 -6.07
N PHE A 326 9.77 -18.87 -5.42
CA PHE A 326 8.80 -17.86 -5.81
C PHE A 326 9.18 -16.53 -5.20
N VAL A 327 9.38 -15.53 -6.03
CA VAL A 327 9.83 -14.18 -5.67
C VAL A 327 8.96 -13.13 -6.35
N VAL A 328 8.94 -11.93 -5.78
CA VAL A 328 8.33 -10.75 -6.41
C VAL A 328 9.38 -10.06 -7.28
N CYS A 329 9.02 -9.85 -8.53
CA CYS A 329 9.78 -9.07 -9.51
C CYS A 329 9.05 -7.78 -9.84
N ILE A 330 9.80 -6.74 -10.12
CA ILE A 330 9.31 -5.47 -10.68
C ILE A 330 9.93 -5.28 -12.07
N MET A 331 9.08 -5.02 -13.06
CA MET A 331 9.50 -4.67 -14.41
C MET A 331 9.17 -3.20 -14.69
N ASN A 332 10.13 -2.44 -15.17
CA ASN A 332 9.84 -1.16 -15.80
C ASN A 332 9.18 -1.40 -17.16
N LEU A 333 7.97 -0.91 -17.36
CA LEU A 333 7.18 -1.19 -18.57
C LEU A 333 7.73 -0.50 -19.84
N GLU A 334 8.49 0.58 -19.68
CA GLU A 334 9.12 1.27 -20.79
C GLU A 334 10.42 0.57 -21.25
N THR A 335 11.33 0.30 -20.30
CA THR A 335 12.66 -0.27 -20.57
C THR A 335 12.68 -1.79 -20.60
N ARG A 336 11.65 -2.44 -20.05
CA ARG A 336 11.55 -3.90 -19.86
C ARG A 336 12.60 -4.49 -18.90
N GLN A 337 13.30 -3.66 -18.16
CA GLN A 337 14.24 -4.12 -17.13
C GLN A 337 13.49 -4.69 -15.94
N GLU A 338 13.97 -5.83 -15.43
CA GLU A 338 13.41 -6.54 -14.29
C GLU A 338 14.36 -6.47 -13.09
N VAL A 339 13.78 -6.32 -11.89
CA VAL A 339 14.49 -6.38 -10.61
C VAL A 339 13.75 -7.34 -9.69
N VAL A 340 14.49 -8.27 -9.06
CA VAL A 340 13.96 -9.11 -7.99
C VAL A 340 13.97 -8.32 -6.67
N VAL A 341 12.82 -8.07 -6.09
CA VAL A 341 12.68 -7.22 -4.90
C VAL A 341 12.44 -8.01 -3.60
N SER A 342 12.28 -9.32 -3.70
CA SER A 342 12.04 -10.21 -2.54
C SER A 342 13.02 -11.39 -2.51
N ASN A 343 13.03 -12.12 -1.41
CA ASN A 343 14.00 -13.21 -1.20
C ASN A 343 13.42 -14.62 -1.36
N GLY A 344 12.10 -14.76 -1.50
CA GLY A 344 11.45 -16.08 -1.49
C GLY A 344 11.50 -16.75 -0.10
N PRO A 345 11.31 -18.08 -0.02
CA PRO A 345 11.05 -19.00 -1.13
C PRO A 345 9.61 -19.05 -1.64
N LYS A 346 8.67 -18.43 -0.91
CA LYS A 346 7.22 -18.44 -1.22
C LYS A 346 6.62 -17.06 -1.02
N ASP A 347 7.09 -16.11 -1.82
CA ASP A 347 6.53 -14.77 -1.85
C ASP A 347 5.40 -14.69 -2.87
N ASP A 348 4.34 -13.98 -2.53
CA ASP A 348 3.10 -13.97 -3.32
C ASP A 348 2.27 -12.71 -3.09
N SER A 349 1.27 -12.52 -3.93
CA SER A 349 0.25 -11.47 -3.82
C SER A 349 0.82 -10.05 -3.70
N PRO A 350 1.66 -9.59 -4.65
CA PRO A 350 2.19 -8.23 -4.60
C PRO A 350 1.08 -7.19 -4.77
N SER A 351 1.22 -6.05 -4.08
CA SER A 351 0.34 -4.89 -4.21
C SER A 351 1.15 -3.61 -4.05
N PHE A 352 0.98 -2.66 -4.98
CA PHE A 352 1.70 -1.39 -4.93
C PHE A 352 1.13 -0.44 -3.87
N ALA A 353 2.02 0.31 -3.23
CA ALA A 353 1.64 1.52 -2.51
C ALA A 353 1.05 2.56 -3.46
N PRO A 354 0.14 3.43 -2.99
CA PRO A 354 -0.45 4.48 -3.82
C PRO A 354 0.55 5.42 -4.50
N ASN A 355 1.77 5.56 -3.95
CA ASN A 355 2.84 6.36 -4.55
C ASN A 355 3.64 5.63 -5.65
N SER A 356 3.34 4.37 -5.95
CA SER A 356 4.02 3.54 -6.96
C SER A 356 5.51 3.27 -6.68
N ARG A 357 6.02 3.53 -5.48
CA ARG A 357 7.44 3.38 -5.13
C ARG A 357 7.72 2.21 -4.19
N TRP A 358 6.67 1.64 -3.65
CA TRP A 358 6.74 0.51 -2.73
C TRP A 358 5.77 -0.59 -3.13
N VAL A 359 6.09 -1.81 -2.76
CA VAL A 359 5.24 -2.98 -2.92
C VAL A 359 5.18 -3.75 -1.62
N ILE A 360 3.97 -4.19 -1.23
CA ILE A 360 3.78 -5.21 -0.18
C ILE A 360 3.47 -6.54 -0.82
N PHE A 361 3.80 -7.60 -0.11
CA PHE A 361 3.52 -8.97 -0.54
C PHE A 361 3.47 -9.90 0.67
N SER A 362 2.80 -11.04 0.52
CA SER A 362 2.87 -12.10 1.53
C SER A 362 4.15 -12.89 1.36
N SER A 363 4.79 -13.21 2.48
CA SER A 363 5.98 -14.05 2.55
C SER A 363 5.74 -15.20 3.50
N ARG A 364 6.34 -16.33 3.24
CA ARG A 364 6.31 -17.48 4.15
C ARG A 364 7.72 -17.81 4.64
N VAL A 365 7.90 -17.68 5.95
CA VAL A 365 9.16 -18.03 6.64
C VAL A 365 8.88 -19.16 7.62
N GLY A 366 9.37 -20.37 7.32
CA GLY A 366 8.99 -21.57 8.06
C GLY A 366 7.48 -21.83 7.94
N ASN A 367 6.79 -21.86 9.09
CA ASN A 367 5.33 -22.05 9.15
C ASN A 367 4.55 -20.74 9.38
N ARG A 368 5.22 -19.59 9.26
CA ARG A 368 4.59 -18.28 9.48
C ARG A 368 4.38 -17.56 8.17
N ASP A 369 3.15 -17.11 7.94
CA ASP A 369 2.82 -16.18 6.88
C ASP A 369 3.01 -14.75 7.43
N LEU A 370 3.77 -13.91 6.70
CA LEU A 370 4.18 -12.56 7.08
C LEU A 370 3.82 -11.58 5.98
N LEU A 371 3.66 -10.30 6.34
CA LEU A 371 3.67 -9.20 5.38
C LEU A 371 5.08 -8.62 5.27
N SER A 372 5.54 -8.47 4.04
CA SER A 372 6.80 -7.83 3.71
C SER A 372 6.56 -6.64 2.78
N ALA A 373 7.43 -5.66 2.86
CA ALA A 373 7.45 -4.51 1.97
C ALA A 373 8.84 -4.36 1.35
N ALA A 374 8.88 -3.89 0.11
CA ALA A 374 10.13 -3.58 -0.57
C ALA A 374 9.99 -2.30 -1.40
N SER A 375 11.08 -1.55 -1.55
CA SER A 375 11.17 -0.50 -2.57
C SER A 375 11.22 -1.14 -3.97
N ILE A 376 10.72 -0.44 -4.98
CA ILE A 376 10.64 -0.98 -6.36
C ILE A 376 12.02 -1.25 -6.97
N ASP A 377 13.09 -0.67 -6.43
CA ASP A 377 14.48 -0.95 -6.82
C ASP A 377 15.13 -2.11 -6.02
N GLY A 378 14.40 -2.68 -5.05
CA GLY A 378 14.84 -3.79 -4.22
C GLY A 378 15.91 -3.46 -3.18
N ARG A 379 16.29 -2.18 -3.02
CA ARG A 379 17.34 -1.76 -2.09
C ARG A 379 16.91 -1.77 -0.64
N VAL A 380 15.64 -1.47 -0.39
CA VAL A 380 15.06 -1.45 0.96
C VAL A 380 14.01 -2.53 1.07
N ARG A 381 14.12 -3.35 2.11
CA ARG A 381 13.18 -4.42 2.45
C ARG A 381 12.87 -4.35 3.92
N SER A 382 11.61 -4.50 4.26
CA SER A 382 11.15 -4.50 5.64
C SER A 382 10.03 -5.52 5.84
N ARG A 383 9.81 -5.90 7.10
CA ARG A 383 8.63 -6.66 7.50
C ARG A 383 7.64 -5.69 8.16
N ILE A 384 6.38 -5.84 7.82
CA ILE A 384 5.32 -5.15 8.53
C ILE A 384 4.97 -6.03 9.73
N SER A 385 5.19 -5.50 10.93
CA SER A 385 4.88 -6.21 12.17
C SER A 385 3.38 -6.25 12.36
N LEU A 386 2.81 -7.47 12.32
CA LEU A 386 1.40 -7.70 12.58
C LEU A 386 1.28 -8.74 13.68
N ASP A 387 0.50 -8.45 14.69
CA ASP A 387 0.15 -9.41 15.74
C ASP A 387 -0.99 -10.31 15.25
N ALA A 388 -0.69 -11.12 14.23
CA ALA A 388 -1.65 -12.03 13.62
C ALA A 388 -0.96 -13.23 12.97
N ALA A 389 -1.67 -14.35 12.93
CA ALA A 389 -1.24 -15.57 12.27
C ALA A 389 -1.96 -15.74 10.92
N GLY A 390 -1.29 -16.42 9.97
CA GLY A 390 -1.89 -16.81 8.70
C GLY A 390 -2.33 -15.65 7.84
N ILE A 391 -1.50 -14.60 7.74
CA ILE A 391 -1.77 -13.38 6.97
C ILE A 391 -1.59 -13.66 5.48
N ARG A 392 -2.60 -13.33 4.68
CA ARG A 392 -2.61 -13.55 3.24
C ARG A 392 -3.31 -12.44 2.48
N ASN A 393 -3.09 -12.43 1.16
CA ASN A 393 -3.76 -11.55 0.19
C ASN A 393 -3.70 -10.07 0.60
N PRO A 394 -2.51 -9.50 0.86
CA PRO A 394 -2.41 -8.10 1.19
C PRO A 394 -2.79 -7.23 -0.01
N ALA A 395 -3.44 -6.11 0.27
CA ALA A 395 -3.70 -5.06 -0.70
C ALA A 395 -3.44 -3.70 -0.08
N TRP A 396 -2.76 -2.84 -0.81
CA TRP A 396 -2.44 -1.49 -0.39
C TRP A 396 -3.38 -0.48 -1.04
N GLY A 397 -3.97 0.41 -0.26
CA GLY A 397 -4.94 1.36 -0.73
C GLY A 397 -4.76 2.76 -0.18
N LYS A 398 -5.38 3.73 -0.84
CA LYS A 398 -5.46 5.11 -0.37
C LYS A 398 -6.39 5.21 0.85
N LEU A 399 -6.21 6.26 1.65
CA LEU A 399 -7.30 6.78 2.47
C LEU A 399 -8.35 7.41 1.56
N PRO A 400 -9.65 7.25 1.86
CA PRO A 400 -10.72 7.92 1.13
C PRO A 400 -10.69 9.43 1.30
#